data_0191b87d94842be06d0657560f7c90f9
#
_entry.id   0191b87d94842be06d0657560f7c90f9
#
_cell.length_a   1.000
_cell.length_b   1.000
_cell.length_c   1.000
_cell.angle_alpha   90.00
_cell.angle_beta   90.00
_cell.angle_gamma   90.00
#
_symmetry.space_group_name_H-M   'P 1'
#
loop_
_entity.id
_entity.type
_entity.pdbx_description
1 polymer ?
#
loop_
_entity_poly.entity_id
_entity_poly.type
_entity_poly.pdbx_seq_one_letter_code
_entity_poly.pdbx_strand_id
1 'polypeptide(L)'
;MGSIMRIALYARVSTRDKDQNPETQLLRLRQFAGQHPEWHVTKSYVDQASANDLLHRTAWKALQSDATKKKFDAVLVFKLDRAFRSVKHMHDTLAVWDPLNIGFLSAQEGFDTTTALGRLLLNLLACLAEFELETIRERVKAGMDRARREGKAIGRPKLTDDPRRAQELASAVAAVRSRKLSYRKAAQQAGVALSTLQKALKEA
;
A
#
# COMPACT_ATOMS: atom_id res chain seq x y z
N MET A 1 -21.24 -31.53 19.91
CA MET A 1 -21.67 -30.12 19.83
C MET A 1 -20.63 -29.40 19.04
N GLY A 2 -20.95 -28.92 17.82
CA GLY A 2 -20.02 -28.11 17.02
C GLY A 2 -19.68 -26.82 17.74
N SER A 3 -18.39 -26.43 17.75
CA SER A 3 -17.95 -25.15 18.32
C SER A 3 -18.57 -24.01 17.51
N ILE A 4 -19.22 -23.06 18.17
CA ILE A 4 -19.75 -21.87 17.51
C ILE A 4 -18.57 -20.99 17.08
N MET A 5 -18.50 -20.67 15.79
CA MET A 5 -17.46 -19.78 15.21
C MET A 5 -17.88 -18.31 15.37
N ARG A 6 -17.08 -17.51 16.03
CA ARG A 6 -17.31 -16.08 16.21
C ARG A 6 -16.84 -15.33 14.97
N ILE A 7 -17.75 -14.62 14.31
CA ILE A 7 -17.49 -13.93 13.04
C ILE A 7 -17.49 -12.42 13.24
N ALA A 8 -16.45 -11.75 12.78
CA ALA A 8 -16.41 -10.30 12.60
C ALA A 8 -16.80 -9.95 11.16
N LEU A 9 -17.71 -9.01 10.97
CA LEU A 9 -18.06 -8.49 9.65
C LEU A 9 -17.22 -7.26 9.35
N TYR A 10 -16.69 -7.18 8.12
CA TYR A 10 -16.03 -5.97 7.66
C TYR A 10 -16.62 -5.49 6.33
N ALA A 11 -17.01 -4.22 6.31
CA ALA A 11 -17.51 -3.55 5.12
C ALA A 11 -16.72 -2.28 4.84
N ARG A 12 -16.48 -1.98 3.54
CA ARG A 12 -15.85 -0.75 3.11
C ARG A 12 -16.58 -0.16 1.92
N VAL A 13 -16.90 1.12 2.00
CA VAL A 13 -17.47 1.90 0.90
C VAL A 13 -16.52 2.98 0.47
N SER A 14 -16.47 3.22 -0.86
CA SER A 14 -15.69 4.32 -1.40
C SER A 14 -16.39 5.65 -1.15
N THR A 15 -15.62 6.68 -0.78
CA THR A 15 -16.15 8.06 -0.67
C THR A 15 -16.65 8.63 -2.00
N ARG A 16 -16.29 8.00 -3.14
CA ARG A 16 -16.71 8.40 -4.49
C ARG A 16 -17.99 7.75 -4.97
N ASP A 17 -18.33 6.58 -4.45
CA ASP A 17 -19.55 5.84 -4.78
C ASP A 17 -20.70 6.26 -3.85
N LYS A 18 -21.40 7.34 -4.20
CA LYS A 18 -22.54 7.82 -3.43
C LYS A 18 -23.71 6.81 -3.34
N ASP A 19 -23.74 5.81 -4.23
CA ASP A 19 -24.78 4.78 -4.30
C ASP A 19 -24.48 3.50 -3.51
N GLN A 20 -23.31 3.36 -2.87
CA GLN A 20 -22.98 2.20 -2.06
C GLN A 20 -23.16 2.51 -0.56
N ASN A 21 -24.37 2.24 -0.05
CA ASN A 21 -24.62 2.29 1.38
C ASN A 21 -23.90 1.15 2.11
N PRO A 22 -23.06 1.46 3.14
CA PRO A 22 -22.41 0.44 3.97
C PRO A 22 -23.38 -0.56 4.57
N GLU A 23 -24.58 -0.11 4.92
CA GLU A 23 -25.62 -0.94 5.51
C GLU A 23 -26.10 -2.03 4.56
N THR A 24 -26.16 -1.76 3.25
CA THR A 24 -26.50 -2.76 2.24
C THR A 24 -25.46 -3.89 2.21
N GLN A 25 -24.16 -3.55 2.32
CA GLN A 25 -23.12 -4.58 2.41
C GLN A 25 -23.24 -5.38 3.71
N LEU A 26 -23.46 -4.71 4.85
CA LEU A 26 -23.63 -5.39 6.12
C LEU A 26 -24.87 -6.28 6.14
N LEU A 27 -25.98 -5.83 5.53
CA LEU A 27 -27.18 -6.64 5.42
C LEU A 27 -26.92 -7.95 4.66
N ARG A 28 -26.25 -7.86 3.50
CA ARG A 28 -25.84 -9.04 2.71
C ARG A 28 -24.91 -9.96 3.49
N LEU A 29 -23.94 -9.41 4.23
CA LEU A 29 -23.03 -10.19 5.06
C LEU A 29 -23.76 -10.89 6.21
N ARG A 30 -24.73 -10.21 6.86
CA ARG A 30 -25.57 -10.83 7.91
C ARG A 30 -26.49 -11.93 7.34
N GLN A 31 -27.04 -11.70 6.15
CA GLN A 31 -27.85 -12.75 5.46
C GLN A 31 -26.98 -13.95 5.12
N PHE A 32 -25.77 -13.74 4.61
CA PHE A 32 -24.84 -14.82 4.32
C PHE A 32 -24.42 -15.57 5.59
N ALA A 33 -24.05 -14.84 6.66
CA ALA A 33 -23.72 -15.46 7.94
C ALA A 33 -24.90 -16.23 8.54
N GLY A 34 -26.12 -15.75 8.35
CA GLY A 34 -27.36 -16.42 8.83
C GLY A 34 -27.67 -17.75 8.14
N GLN A 35 -27.02 -18.04 6.99
CA GLN A 35 -27.14 -19.37 6.34
C GLN A 35 -26.27 -20.43 7.03
N HIS A 36 -25.42 -20.02 7.97
CA HIS A 36 -24.48 -20.86 8.71
C HIS A 36 -24.87 -20.87 10.20
N PRO A 37 -25.65 -21.86 10.67
CA PRO A 37 -26.12 -21.92 12.07
C PRO A 37 -24.99 -21.96 13.11
N GLU A 38 -23.81 -22.46 12.69
CA GLU A 38 -22.60 -22.53 13.52
C GLU A 38 -21.84 -21.18 13.64
N TRP A 39 -22.29 -20.13 12.95
CA TRP A 39 -21.65 -18.83 12.98
C TRP A 39 -22.38 -17.84 13.87
N HIS A 40 -21.65 -17.15 14.71
CA HIS A 40 -22.15 -16.07 15.55
C HIS A 40 -21.47 -14.76 15.21
N VAL A 41 -22.23 -13.78 14.71
CA VAL A 41 -21.71 -12.43 14.39
C VAL A 41 -21.47 -11.66 15.69
N THR A 42 -20.21 -11.37 15.99
CA THR A 42 -19.80 -10.66 17.22
C THR A 42 -19.77 -9.16 17.06
N LYS A 43 -19.22 -8.66 15.93
CA LYS A 43 -19.03 -7.25 15.68
C LYS A 43 -18.97 -6.92 14.19
N SER A 44 -19.42 -5.72 13.84
CA SER A 44 -19.31 -5.16 12.49
C SER A 44 -18.34 -3.97 12.49
N TYR A 45 -17.47 -3.92 11.51
CA TYR A 45 -16.49 -2.85 11.29
C TYR A 45 -16.76 -2.21 9.93
N VAL A 46 -16.84 -0.89 9.89
CA VAL A 46 -17.20 -0.16 8.67
C VAL A 46 -16.23 0.98 8.43
N ASP A 47 -15.62 1.03 7.26
CA ASP A 47 -14.80 2.14 6.79
C ASP A 47 -15.45 2.86 5.61
N GLN A 48 -15.38 4.18 5.62
CA GLN A 48 -15.71 5.04 4.47
C GLN A 48 -14.40 5.60 3.91
N ALA A 49 -13.71 4.81 3.10
CA ALA A 49 -12.38 5.16 2.59
C ALA A 49 -12.08 4.45 1.26
N SER A 50 -11.20 5.04 0.45
CA SER A 50 -10.63 4.35 -0.72
C SER A 50 -9.81 3.12 -0.30
N ALA A 51 -9.71 2.11 -1.19
CA ALA A 51 -8.88 0.93 -0.95
C ALA A 51 -7.40 1.28 -0.71
N ASN A 52 -6.91 2.35 -1.34
CA ASN A 52 -5.52 2.81 -1.21
C ASN A 52 -5.28 3.69 0.02
N ASP A 53 -6.34 4.17 0.66
CA ASP A 53 -6.25 5.06 1.82
C ASP A 53 -6.25 4.25 3.12
N LEU A 54 -5.10 3.68 3.44
CA LEU A 54 -4.91 2.90 4.67
C LEU A 54 -4.87 3.78 5.93
N LEU A 55 -4.59 5.07 5.79
CA LEU A 55 -4.47 5.98 6.94
C LEU A 55 -5.84 6.24 7.57
N HIS A 56 -6.88 6.39 6.75
CA HIS A 56 -8.24 6.69 7.20
C HIS A 56 -9.13 5.45 7.42
N ARG A 57 -8.58 4.23 7.27
CA ARG A 57 -9.29 2.98 7.57
C ARG A 57 -9.21 2.65 9.06
N THR A 58 -9.89 3.44 9.87
CA THR A 58 -9.87 3.31 11.34
C THR A 58 -10.54 2.03 11.82
N ALA A 59 -11.64 1.61 11.16
CA ALA A 59 -12.32 0.38 11.49
C ALA A 59 -11.48 -0.86 11.14
N TRP A 60 -10.72 -0.83 10.03
CA TRP A 60 -9.76 -1.89 9.70
C TRP A 60 -8.66 -2.02 10.74
N LYS A 61 -8.09 -0.90 11.21
CA LYS A 61 -7.08 -0.90 12.28
C LYS A 61 -7.64 -1.46 13.59
N ALA A 62 -8.88 -1.08 13.93
CA ALA A 62 -9.57 -1.62 15.11
C ALA A 62 -9.82 -3.13 14.98
N LEU A 63 -10.23 -3.60 13.79
CA LEU A 63 -10.41 -5.02 13.48
C LEU A 63 -9.08 -5.78 13.65
N GLN A 64 -7.97 -5.28 13.11
CA GLN A 64 -6.65 -5.90 13.28
C GLN A 64 -6.22 -5.97 14.75
N SER A 65 -6.47 -4.90 15.53
CA SER A 65 -6.19 -4.89 16.97
C SER A 65 -7.09 -5.89 17.73
N ASP A 66 -8.36 -6.03 17.33
CA ASP A 66 -9.26 -6.99 17.96
C ASP A 66 -8.94 -8.44 17.54
N ALA A 67 -8.38 -8.65 16.34
CA ALA A 67 -7.85 -9.92 15.86
C ALA A 67 -6.68 -10.40 16.74
N THR A 68 -5.72 -9.55 17.04
CA THR A 68 -4.59 -9.91 17.93
C THR A 68 -5.05 -10.27 19.35
N LYS A 69 -6.22 -9.78 19.77
CA LYS A 69 -6.84 -10.09 21.06
C LYS A 69 -7.80 -11.30 20.99
N LYS A 70 -7.87 -11.97 19.85
CA LYS A 70 -8.74 -13.14 19.61
C LYS A 70 -10.22 -12.91 19.97
N LYS A 71 -10.75 -11.73 19.64
CA LYS A 71 -12.16 -11.41 19.93
C LYS A 71 -13.15 -12.12 18.99
N PHE A 72 -12.67 -12.67 17.90
CA PHE A 72 -13.40 -13.44 16.91
C PHE A 72 -12.50 -14.53 16.32
N ASP A 73 -13.10 -15.49 15.63
CA ASP A 73 -12.40 -16.64 15.05
C ASP A 73 -12.22 -16.48 13.53
N ALA A 74 -13.05 -15.67 12.88
CA ALA A 74 -12.90 -15.35 11.47
C ALA A 74 -13.46 -13.95 11.13
N VAL A 75 -13.00 -13.42 10.00
CA VAL A 75 -13.45 -12.16 9.40
C VAL A 75 -14.20 -12.48 8.11
N LEU A 76 -15.42 -12.00 7.99
CA LEU A 76 -16.24 -12.14 6.79
C LEU A 76 -16.35 -10.80 6.06
N VAL A 77 -16.03 -10.79 4.76
CA VAL A 77 -16.18 -9.66 3.85
C VAL A 77 -17.06 -10.02 2.66
N PHE A 78 -17.63 -9.04 2.00
CA PHE A 78 -18.42 -9.29 0.80
C PHE A 78 -17.53 -9.64 -0.41
N LYS A 79 -16.41 -8.89 -0.59
CA LYS A 79 -15.39 -9.09 -1.64
C LYS A 79 -14.00 -8.89 -1.08
N LEU A 80 -13.02 -9.57 -1.67
CA LEU A 80 -11.60 -9.44 -1.31
C LEU A 80 -11.09 -8.00 -1.41
N ASP A 81 -11.53 -7.24 -2.43
CA ASP A 81 -11.13 -5.84 -2.66
C ASP A 81 -11.67 -4.88 -1.58
N ARG A 82 -12.64 -5.28 -0.78
CA ARG A 82 -13.12 -4.51 0.38
C ARG A 82 -12.07 -4.50 1.49
N ALA A 83 -11.41 -5.62 1.73
CA ALA A 83 -10.38 -5.78 2.75
C ALA A 83 -9.00 -5.36 2.23
N PHE A 84 -8.61 -5.85 1.07
CA PHE A 84 -7.24 -5.79 0.57
C PHE A 84 -7.10 -4.89 -0.66
N ARG A 85 -5.95 -4.23 -0.80
CA ARG A 85 -5.58 -3.41 -1.97
C ARG A 85 -4.73 -4.15 -2.99
N SER A 86 -4.16 -5.29 -2.61
CA SER A 86 -3.32 -6.13 -3.46
C SER A 86 -3.21 -7.53 -2.87
N VAL A 87 -2.80 -8.50 -3.68
CA VAL A 87 -2.53 -9.88 -3.24
C VAL A 87 -1.43 -9.90 -2.17
N LYS A 88 -0.38 -9.09 -2.34
CA LYS A 88 0.66 -8.95 -1.31
C LYS A 88 0.09 -8.48 0.02
N HIS A 89 -0.75 -7.44 0.03
CA HIS A 89 -1.37 -6.95 1.26
C HIS A 89 -2.29 -8.00 1.90
N MET A 90 -3.00 -8.79 1.10
CA MET A 90 -3.79 -9.92 1.58
C MET A 90 -2.90 -10.97 2.24
N HIS A 91 -1.86 -11.44 1.55
CA HIS A 91 -0.93 -12.42 2.06
C HIS A 91 -0.25 -11.96 3.36
N ASP A 92 0.30 -10.73 3.38
CA ASP A 92 0.98 -10.16 4.56
C ASP A 92 0.03 -10.09 5.77
N THR A 93 -1.25 -9.72 5.54
CA THR A 93 -2.25 -9.66 6.61
C THR A 93 -2.61 -11.04 7.13
N LEU A 94 -2.89 -11.98 6.22
CA LEU A 94 -3.33 -13.34 6.58
C LEU A 94 -2.18 -14.15 7.20
N ALA A 95 -0.94 -13.90 6.83
CA ALA A 95 0.25 -14.48 7.48
C ALA A 95 0.37 -14.08 8.96
N VAL A 96 -0.13 -12.90 9.35
CA VAL A 96 -0.21 -12.49 10.77
C VAL A 96 -1.38 -13.17 11.48
N TRP A 97 -2.48 -13.46 10.78
CA TRP A 97 -3.67 -14.06 11.37
C TRP A 97 -3.61 -15.58 11.50
N ASP A 98 -2.87 -16.25 10.62
CA ASP A 98 -2.73 -17.72 10.60
C ASP A 98 -2.20 -18.28 11.93
N PRO A 99 -1.12 -17.78 12.54
CA PRO A 99 -0.65 -18.22 13.86
C PRO A 99 -1.66 -17.95 14.98
N LEU A 100 -2.58 -17.02 14.78
CA LEU A 100 -3.65 -16.69 15.71
C LEU A 100 -4.88 -17.59 15.52
N ASN A 101 -4.89 -18.46 14.50
CA ASN A 101 -6.03 -19.26 14.06
C ASN A 101 -7.26 -18.38 13.73
N ILE A 102 -7.04 -17.24 13.07
CA ILE A 102 -8.11 -16.37 12.60
C ILE A 102 -8.32 -16.59 11.11
N GLY A 103 -9.52 -17.09 10.75
CA GLY A 103 -9.94 -17.32 9.38
C GLY A 103 -10.31 -16.01 8.66
N PHE A 104 -10.30 -16.08 7.34
CA PHE A 104 -10.79 -15.03 6.46
C PHE A 104 -11.72 -15.62 5.41
N LEU A 105 -12.89 -15.00 5.25
CA LEU A 105 -13.98 -15.47 4.40
C LEU A 105 -14.43 -14.35 3.47
N SER A 106 -14.61 -14.65 2.19
CA SER A 106 -15.21 -13.75 1.21
C SER A 106 -16.47 -14.39 0.62
N ALA A 107 -17.61 -13.71 0.83
CA ALA A 107 -18.91 -14.24 0.44
C ALA A 107 -19.08 -14.35 -1.07
N GLN A 108 -18.57 -13.38 -1.84
CA GLN A 108 -18.76 -13.37 -3.30
C GLN A 108 -17.81 -14.31 -4.03
N GLU A 109 -16.54 -14.35 -3.65
CA GLU A 109 -15.54 -15.19 -4.31
C GLU A 109 -15.55 -16.64 -3.76
N GLY A 110 -16.27 -16.93 -2.68
CA GLY A 110 -16.23 -18.23 -2.03
C GLY A 110 -14.84 -18.58 -1.45
N PHE A 111 -14.06 -17.55 -1.12
CA PHE A 111 -12.72 -17.73 -0.58
C PHE A 111 -12.80 -17.93 0.93
N ASP A 112 -12.20 -19.02 1.43
CA ASP A 112 -12.26 -19.41 2.84
C ASP A 112 -10.95 -20.02 3.31
N THR A 113 -10.17 -19.26 4.09
CA THR A 113 -8.88 -19.71 4.63
C THR A 113 -8.99 -20.69 5.80
N THR A 114 -10.18 -20.94 6.32
CA THR A 114 -10.39 -22.00 7.34
C THR A 114 -10.25 -23.39 6.74
N THR A 115 -10.44 -23.50 5.42
CA THR A 115 -10.30 -24.75 4.66
C THR A 115 -8.87 -24.96 4.16
N ALA A 116 -8.47 -26.22 3.95
CA ALA A 116 -7.17 -26.56 3.36
C ALA A 116 -7.04 -26.02 1.92
N LEU A 117 -8.14 -26.07 1.15
CA LEU A 117 -8.19 -25.55 -0.23
C LEU A 117 -7.98 -24.03 -0.27
N GLY A 118 -8.66 -23.29 0.62
CA GLY A 118 -8.51 -21.83 0.68
C GLY A 118 -7.09 -21.40 1.08
N ARG A 119 -6.44 -22.10 2.00
CA ARG A 119 -5.02 -21.86 2.33
C ARG A 119 -4.09 -22.17 1.15
N LEU A 120 -4.36 -23.25 0.42
CA LEU A 120 -3.59 -23.57 -0.80
C LEU A 120 -3.75 -22.47 -1.85
N LEU A 121 -4.97 -22.00 -2.10
CA LEU A 121 -5.25 -20.91 -3.04
C LEU A 121 -4.55 -19.60 -2.62
N LEU A 122 -4.53 -19.27 -1.32
CA LEU A 122 -3.80 -18.10 -0.80
C LEU A 122 -2.32 -18.17 -1.15
N ASN A 123 -1.68 -19.31 -0.89
CA ASN A 123 -0.27 -19.50 -1.17
C ASN A 123 0.04 -19.45 -2.67
N LEU A 124 -0.83 -20.03 -3.49
CA LEU A 124 -0.69 -19.97 -4.95
C LEU A 124 -0.78 -18.53 -5.47
N LEU A 125 -1.76 -17.75 -4.99
CA LEU A 125 -1.90 -16.34 -5.36
C LEU A 125 -0.70 -15.51 -4.91
N ALA A 126 -0.13 -15.78 -3.74
CA ALA A 126 1.09 -15.11 -3.27
C ALA A 126 2.28 -15.40 -4.18
N CYS A 127 2.51 -16.66 -4.55
CA CYS A 127 3.57 -17.06 -5.50
C CYS A 127 3.41 -16.39 -6.86
N LEU A 128 2.19 -16.32 -7.39
CA LEU A 128 1.91 -15.63 -8.66
C LEU A 128 2.21 -14.13 -8.58
N ALA A 129 1.83 -13.48 -7.47
CA ALA A 129 2.11 -12.06 -7.28
C ALA A 129 3.62 -11.77 -7.16
N GLU A 130 4.38 -12.63 -6.52
CA GLU A 130 5.85 -12.53 -6.47
C GLU A 130 6.47 -12.71 -7.85
N PHE A 131 6.05 -13.70 -8.60
CA PHE A 131 6.50 -13.94 -9.97
C PHE A 131 6.22 -12.75 -10.90
N GLU A 132 5.01 -12.16 -10.82
CA GLU A 132 4.69 -10.95 -11.59
C GLU A 132 5.61 -9.79 -11.24
N LEU A 133 5.87 -9.55 -9.94
CA LEU A 133 6.78 -8.50 -9.48
C LEU A 133 8.21 -8.72 -9.98
N GLU A 134 8.71 -9.95 -9.97
CA GLU A 134 10.04 -10.29 -10.47
C GLU A 134 10.14 -10.06 -11.98
N THR A 135 9.15 -10.52 -12.73
CA THR A 135 9.06 -10.26 -14.18
C THR A 135 9.07 -8.76 -14.50
N ILE A 136 8.34 -7.94 -13.74
CA ILE A 136 8.34 -6.48 -13.92
C ILE A 136 9.72 -5.89 -13.62
N ARG A 137 10.38 -6.33 -12.54
CA ARG A 137 11.74 -5.87 -12.17
C ARG A 137 12.74 -6.19 -13.25
N GLU A 138 12.69 -7.40 -13.82
CA GLU A 138 13.57 -7.81 -14.92
C GLU A 138 13.37 -6.96 -16.17
N ARG A 139 12.10 -6.69 -16.55
CA ARG A 139 11.77 -5.83 -17.69
C ARG A 139 12.28 -4.40 -17.49
N VAL A 140 12.10 -3.84 -16.29
CA VAL A 140 12.61 -2.51 -15.94
C VAL A 140 14.12 -2.47 -16.00
N LYS A 141 14.81 -3.48 -15.44
CA LYS A 141 16.28 -3.59 -15.48
C LYS A 141 16.79 -3.67 -16.92
N ALA A 142 16.21 -4.55 -17.74
CA ALA A 142 16.55 -4.67 -19.16
C ALA A 142 16.32 -3.37 -19.93
N GLY A 143 15.21 -2.64 -19.63
CA GLY A 143 14.92 -1.32 -20.21
C GLY A 143 15.96 -0.27 -19.82
N MET A 144 16.37 -0.23 -18.55
CA MET A 144 17.42 0.67 -18.07
C MET A 144 18.78 0.35 -18.70
N ASP A 145 19.13 -0.92 -18.83
CA ASP A 145 20.40 -1.33 -19.42
C ASP A 145 20.45 -1.02 -20.93
N ARG A 146 19.32 -1.12 -21.62
CA ARG A 146 19.20 -0.64 -23.00
C ARG A 146 19.38 0.86 -23.10
N ALA A 147 18.69 1.63 -22.26
CA ALA A 147 18.81 3.08 -22.24
C ALA A 147 20.25 3.55 -21.94
N ARG A 148 20.97 2.87 -21.04
CA ARG A 148 22.39 3.14 -20.78
C ARG A 148 23.27 2.89 -22.02
N ARG A 149 23.03 1.79 -22.73
CA ARG A 149 23.77 1.48 -23.97
C ARG A 149 23.50 2.49 -25.09
N GLU A 150 22.28 3.05 -25.11
CA GLU A 150 21.88 4.12 -26.02
C GLU A 150 22.38 5.51 -25.57
N GLY A 151 23.17 5.60 -24.50
CA GLY A 151 23.68 6.88 -23.97
C GLY A 151 22.63 7.77 -23.30
N LYS A 152 21.43 7.26 -23.04
CA LYS A 152 20.36 8.01 -22.36
C LYS A 152 20.67 8.15 -20.88
N ALA A 153 20.55 9.38 -20.35
CA ALA A 153 20.66 9.62 -18.92
C ALA A 153 19.51 8.96 -18.18
N ILE A 154 19.84 8.16 -17.15
CA ILE A 154 18.87 7.50 -16.30
C ILE A 154 18.89 8.14 -14.93
N GLY A 155 17.72 8.45 -14.39
CA GLY A 155 17.54 9.06 -13.10
C GLY A 155 17.10 10.51 -13.17
N ARG A 156 17.26 11.23 -12.05
CA ARG A 156 16.93 12.65 -11.99
C ARG A 156 17.94 13.45 -12.84
N PRO A 157 17.48 14.31 -13.76
CA PRO A 157 18.37 15.18 -14.54
C PRO A 157 19.26 15.98 -13.59
N LYS A 158 20.54 16.16 -13.98
CA LYS A 158 21.44 17.02 -13.22
C LYS A 158 20.99 18.46 -13.32
N LEU A 159 21.23 19.23 -12.28
CA LEU A 159 20.88 20.65 -12.27
C LEU A 159 21.60 21.41 -13.43
N THR A 160 22.77 20.93 -13.81
CA THR A 160 23.59 21.45 -14.90
C THR A 160 23.11 21.09 -16.30
N ASP A 161 22.16 20.16 -16.43
CA ASP A 161 21.56 19.78 -17.72
C ASP A 161 20.60 20.88 -18.23
N ASP A 162 20.08 21.74 -17.33
CA ASP A 162 19.32 22.93 -17.66
C ASP A 162 20.25 24.15 -17.73
N PRO A 163 20.44 24.79 -18.91
CA PRO A 163 21.36 25.91 -19.08
C PRO A 163 21.08 27.08 -18.13
N ARG A 164 19.81 27.38 -17.84
CA ARG A 164 19.46 28.47 -16.91
C ARG A 164 19.90 28.15 -15.50
N ARG A 165 19.59 26.96 -15.01
CA ARG A 165 19.98 26.52 -13.67
C ARG A 165 21.46 26.32 -13.52
N ALA A 166 22.15 25.88 -14.57
CA ALA A 166 23.60 25.82 -14.61
C ALA A 166 24.22 27.21 -14.43
N GLN A 167 23.70 28.23 -15.13
CA GLN A 167 24.16 29.61 -15.04
C GLN A 167 23.85 30.22 -13.67
N GLU A 168 22.70 30.00 -13.10
CA GLU A 168 22.32 30.43 -11.75
C GLU A 168 23.26 29.84 -10.69
N LEU A 169 23.54 28.52 -10.79
CA LEU A 169 24.48 27.84 -9.90
C LEU A 169 25.91 28.40 -10.04
N ALA A 170 26.37 28.59 -11.28
CA ALA A 170 27.71 29.19 -11.56
C ALA A 170 27.83 30.61 -10.99
N SER A 171 26.80 31.43 -11.16
CA SER A 171 26.75 32.79 -10.59
C SER A 171 26.79 32.77 -9.07
N ALA A 172 26.07 31.85 -8.43
CA ALA A 172 26.08 31.67 -6.98
C ALA A 172 27.47 31.21 -6.46
N VAL A 173 28.14 30.31 -7.18
CA VAL A 173 29.51 29.86 -6.87
C VAL A 173 30.47 31.05 -6.96
N ALA A 174 30.40 31.85 -8.03
CA ALA A 174 31.24 33.04 -8.20
C ALA A 174 31.02 34.11 -7.11
N ALA A 175 29.76 34.34 -6.72
CA ALA A 175 29.43 35.29 -5.66
C ALA A 175 29.95 34.84 -4.28
N VAL A 176 29.97 33.56 -3.99
CA VAL A 176 30.57 33.03 -2.75
C VAL A 176 32.09 33.13 -2.79
N ARG A 177 32.73 32.76 -3.90
CA ARG A 177 34.20 32.88 -4.06
C ARG A 177 34.71 34.30 -3.94
N SER A 178 33.97 35.25 -4.49
CA SER A 178 34.29 36.68 -4.38
C SER A 178 33.89 37.30 -3.02
N ARG A 179 33.42 36.51 -2.06
CA ARG A 179 32.94 36.95 -0.74
C ARG A 179 31.80 37.98 -0.78
N LYS A 180 31.09 38.10 -1.91
CA LYS A 180 29.94 39.00 -2.07
C LYS A 180 28.69 38.50 -1.35
N LEU A 181 28.53 37.17 -1.29
CA LEU A 181 27.38 36.53 -0.64
C LEU A 181 27.82 35.41 0.30
N SER A 182 27.05 35.24 1.38
CA SER A 182 27.19 34.06 2.23
C SER A 182 26.62 32.82 1.53
N TYR A 183 27.09 31.62 1.90
CA TYR A 183 26.62 30.34 1.35
C TYR A 183 25.09 30.21 1.36
N ARG A 184 24.45 30.63 2.45
CA ARG A 184 22.99 30.55 2.57
C ARG A 184 22.25 31.49 1.61
N LYS A 185 22.73 32.75 1.50
CA LYS A 185 22.11 33.75 0.60
C LYS A 185 22.34 33.37 -0.87
N ALA A 186 23.50 32.85 -1.23
CA ALA A 186 23.80 32.41 -2.59
C ALA A 186 22.97 31.20 -2.99
N ALA A 187 22.80 30.20 -2.09
CA ALA A 187 21.95 29.04 -2.32
C ALA A 187 20.46 29.42 -2.49
N GLN A 188 19.99 30.36 -1.67
CA GLN A 188 18.63 30.88 -1.74
C GLN A 188 18.35 31.61 -3.06
N GLN A 189 19.27 32.48 -3.50
CA GLN A 189 19.14 33.20 -4.78
C GLN A 189 19.17 32.29 -6.01
N ALA A 190 19.98 31.23 -5.97
CA ALA A 190 20.05 30.24 -7.05
C ALA A 190 18.91 29.17 -6.93
N GLY A 191 18.03 29.25 -5.95
CA GLY A 191 16.95 28.28 -5.76
C GLY A 191 17.42 26.83 -5.56
N VAL A 192 18.63 26.64 -4.96
CA VAL A 192 19.24 25.33 -4.74
C VAL A 192 19.43 25.03 -3.25
N ALA A 193 19.55 23.75 -2.92
CA ALA A 193 19.90 23.35 -1.56
C ALA A 193 21.34 23.79 -1.23
N LEU A 194 21.60 24.13 0.03
CA LEU A 194 22.93 24.50 0.50
C LEU A 194 24.00 23.44 0.19
N SER A 195 23.64 22.17 0.36
CA SER A 195 24.50 21.03 0.03
C SER A 195 24.90 20.97 -1.45
N THR A 196 23.98 21.33 -2.36
CA THR A 196 24.24 21.40 -3.81
C THR A 196 25.24 22.48 -4.12
N LEU A 197 25.10 23.68 -3.53
CA LEU A 197 26.08 24.79 -3.72
C LEU A 197 27.43 24.40 -3.12
N GLN A 198 27.49 23.80 -1.96
CA GLN A 198 28.74 23.35 -1.33
C GLN A 198 29.44 22.29 -2.19
N LYS A 199 28.70 21.37 -2.80
CA LYS A 199 29.26 20.39 -3.73
C LYS A 199 29.85 21.07 -4.98
N ALA A 200 29.11 21.99 -5.59
CA ALA A 200 29.57 22.75 -6.76
C ALA A 200 30.83 23.59 -6.47
N LEU A 201 30.95 24.15 -5.26
CA LEU A 201 32.13 24.89 -4.82
C LEU A 201 33.37 24.00 -4.64
N LYS A 202 33.22 22.71 -4.33
CA LYS A 202 34.33 21.75 -4.23
C LYS A 202 34.80 21.24 -5.60
N GLU A 203 33.88 21.19 -6.56
CA GLU A 203 34.11 20.67 -7.92
C GLU A 203 34.61 21.76 -8.89
N ALA A 204 34.43 23.02 -8.55
CA ALA A 204 34.86 24.20 -9.31
C ALA A 204 36.15 24.77 -8.77
#